data_147afb9210f351fb89222917035124a1
#
_entry.id   147afb9210f351fb89222917035124a1
#
_cell.length_a   1.000
_cell.length_b   1.000
_cell.length_c   1.000
_cell.angle_alpha   90.00
_cell.angle_beta   90.00
_cell.angle_gamma   90.00
#
_symmetry.space_group_name_H-M   'P 1'
#
loop_
_entity.id
_entity.type
_entity.pdbx_description
1 polymer ?
#
loop_
_entity_poly.entity_id
_entity_poly.type
_entity_poly.pdbx_seq_one_letter_code
_entity_poly.pdbx_strand_id
1 'polypeptide(L)'
;MATKFTKNQQRAIEEKGHNILVAASAGSGKTTVLIERLIQKILSGVSVEKFLIVTFTNAAAKEMRERLEVAIEKRLKVADESHKRFLQEQLLILPAANISTIDAYALRIIEMYYHIIGLDPQFRLLSDTAERKLLQQDVLADVLADFYDENNI
;
A
#
# COMPACT_ATOMS: atom_id res chain seq x y z
N MET A 1 12.50 -26.39 5.45
CA MET A 1 12.95 -26.01 6.80
C MET A 1 12.10 -24.85 7.28
N ALA A 2 11.55 -24.93 8.49
CA ALA A 2 10.81 -23.83 9.10
C ALA A 2 11.80 -22.68 9.44
N THR A 3 11.47 -21.47 9.05
CA THR A 3 12.29 -20.29 9.40
C THR A 3 12.24 -20.09 10.91
N LYS A 4 13.39 -20.18 11.58
CA LYS A 4 13.48 -19.99 13.02
C LYS A 4 13.57 -18.50 13.33
N PHE A 5 12.50 -17.91 13.84
CA PHE A 5 12.45 -16.51 14.23
C PHE A 5 13.11 -16.29 15.59
N THR A 6 13.76 -15.12 15.77
CA THR A 6 14.24 -14.68 17.07
C THR A 6 13.06 -14.27 17.96
N LYS A 7 13.29 -14.12 19.27
CA LYS A 7 12.23 -13.71 20.23
C LYS A 7 11.58 -12.37 19.83
N ASN A 8 12.36 -11.39 19.39
CA ASN A 8 11.84 -10.09 18.96
C ASN A 8 11.06 -10.18 17.64
N GLN A 9 11.53 -11.00 16.70
CA GLN A 9 10.78 -11.26 15.45
C GLN A 9 9.46 -11.96 15.74
N GLN A 10 9.47 -12.98 16.60
CA GLN A 10 8.27 -13.69 17.00
C GLN A 10 7.26 -12.76 17.67
N ARG A 11 7.72 -11.90 18.57
CA ARG A 11 6.90 -10.87 19.18
C ARG A 11 6.28 -9.92 18.16
N ALA A 12 7.06 -9.45 17.17
CA ALA A 12 6.55 -8.60 16.09
C ALA A 12 5.51 -9.29 15.20
N ILE A 13 5.57 -10.63 15.07
CA ILE A 13 4.59 -11.43 14.33
C ILE A 13 3.28 -11.57 15.12
N GLU A 14 3.34 -11.84 16.42
CA GLU A 14 2.21 -12.27 17.24
C GLU A 14 1.45 -11.12 17.92
N GLU A 15 2.11 -10.01 18.20
CA GLU A 15 1.54 -8.90 18.96
C GLU A 15 0.31 -8.28 18.27
N LYS A 16 -0.77 -8.02 19.03
CA LYS A 16 -2.08 -7.57 18.54
C LYS A 16 -2.66 -6.47 19.43
N GLY A 17 -3.64 -5.73 18.92
CA GLY A 17 -4.45 -4.80 19.71
C GLY A 17 -3.89 -3.39 19.86
N HIS A 18 -2.69 -3.10 19.34
CA HIS A 18 -2.09 -1.76 19.34
C HIS A 18 -1.16 -1.55 18.14
N ASN A 19 -0.71 -0.32 17.94
CA ASN A 19 0.27 0.00 16.90
C ASN A 19 1.64 -0.54 17.26
N ILE A 20 2.35 -1.11 16.28
CA ILE A 20 3.66 -1.70 16.46
C ILE A 20 4.65 -0.97 15.56
N LEU A 21 5.73 -0.45 16.16
CA LEU A 21 6.89 0.07 15.45
C LEU A 21 8.02 -0.97 15.50
N VAL A 22 8.48 -1.41 14.32
CA VAL A 22 9.61 -2.34 14.21
C VAL A 22 10.82 -1.61 13.66
N ALA A 23 11.74 -1.25 14.56
CA ALA A 23 13.05 -0.70 14.19
C ALA A 23 14.03 -1.85 13.97
N ALA A 24 14.64 -1.89 12.78
CA ALA A 24 15.56 -2.96 12.42
C ALA A 24 16.49 -2.52 11.27
N SER A 25 17.76 -2.95 11.30
CA SER A 25 18.77 -2.67 10.27
C SER A 25 18.46 -3.38 8.94
N ALA A 26 19.17 -3.01 7.87
CA ALA A 26 19.09 -3.73 6.60
C ALA A 26 19.48 -5.21 6.81
N GLY A 27 18.84 -6.12 6.09
CA GLY A 27 19.11 -7.56 6.19
C GLY A 27 18.57 -8.26 7.44
N SER A 28 17.94 -7.56 8.38
CA SER A 28 17.39 -8.15 9.62
C SER A 28 16.13 -9.01 9.44
N GLY A 29 15.65 -9.19 8.22
CA GLY A 29 14.46 -9.99 7.91
C GLY A 29 13.12 -9.27 8.13
N LYS A 30 13.07 -7.92 8.11
CA LYS A 30 11.82 -7.14 8.27
C LYS A 30 10.69 -7.63 7.37
N THR A 31 10.98 -7.80 6.07
CA THR A 31 9.99 -8.27 5.09
C THR A 31 9.52 -9.69 5.41
N THR A 32 10.42 -10.56 5.83
CA THR A 32 10.06 -11.94 6.22
C THR A 32 9.13 -11.96 7.44
N VAL A 33 9.41 -11.13 8.44
CA VAL A 33 8.55 -10.96 9.63
C VAL A 33 7.19 -10.41 9.24
N LEU A 34 7.14 -9.42 8.35
CA LEU A 34 5.88 -8.83 7.87
C LEU A 34 5.04 -9.87 7.10
N ILE A 35 5.65 -10.61 6.17
CA ILE A 35 4.96 -11.68 5.43
C ILE A 35 4.41 -12.73 6.39
N GLU A 36 5.19 -13.21 7.36
CA GLU A 36 4.71 -14.20 8.31
C GLU A 36 3.55 -13.66 9.16
N ARG A 37 3.62 -12.38 9.61
CA ARG A 37 2.53 -11.71 10.30
C ARG A 37 1.24 -11.66 9.46
N LEU A 38 1.36 -11.33 8.16
CA LEU A 38 0.22 -11.32 7.24
C LEU A 38 -0.37 -12.73 7.07
N ILE A 39 0.48 -13.73 6.88
CA ILE A 39 0.06 -15.13 6.78
C ILE A 39 -0.69 -15.58 8.02
N GLN A 40 -0.22 -15.26 9.23
CA GLN A 40 -0.95 -15.62 10.46
C GLN A 40 -2.32 -14.93 10.55
N LYS A 41 -2.44 -13.69 10.08
CA LYS A 41 -3.73 -13.02 10.00
C LYS A 41 -4.66 -13.67 8.97
N ILE A 42 -4.14 -14.05 7.80
CA ILE A 42 -4.91 -14.78 6.79
C ILE A 42 -5.38 -16.12 7.35
N LEU A 43 -4.50 -16.89 7.98
CA LEU A 43 -4.87 -18.17 8.62
C LEU A 43 -5.88 -18.00 9.77
N SER A 44 -5.96 -16.84 10.39
CA SER A 44 -7.02 -16.51 11.35
C SER A 44 -8.33 -16.04 10.71
N GLY A 45 -8.48 -16.15 9.38
CA GLY A 45 -9.70 -15.81 8.64
C GLY A 45 -9.80 -14.36 8.15
N VAL A 46 -8.71 -13.57 8.21
CA VAL A 46 -8.71 -12.21 7.69
C VAL A 46 -8.42 -12.22 6.18
N SER A 47 -9.35 -11.70 5.38
CA SER A 47 -9.15 -11.57 3.92
C SER A 47 -8.02 -10.60 3.58
N VAL A 48 -7.29 -10.88 2.48
CA VAL A 48 -6.22 -10.01 1.95
C VAL A 48 -6.72 -8.62 1.55
N GLU A 49 -7.99 -8.48 1.19
CA GLU A 49 -8.61 -7.18 0.86
C GLU A 49 -8.67 -6.22 2.05
N LYS A 50 -8.66 -6.75 3.28
CA LYS A 50 -8.69 -5.96 4.51
C LYS A 50 -7.33 -5.38 4.90
N PHE A 51 -6.27 -5.73 4.18
CA PHE A 51 -4.95 -5.16 4.41
C PHE A 51 -4.74 -3.94 3.53
N LEU A 52 -4.10 -2.93 4.10
CA LEU A 52 -3.44 -1.86 3.38
C LEU A 52 -1.93 -2.00 3.62
N ILE A 53 -1.19 -2.33 2.59
CA ILE A 53 0.26 -2.49 2.63
C ILE A 53 0.89 -1.42 1.75
N VAL A 54 1.60 -0.49 2.38
CA VAL A 54 2.19 0.66 1.69
C VAL A 54 3.71 0.50 1.63
N THR A 55 4.27 0.80 0.47
CA THR A 55 5.71 0.77 0.20
C THR A 55 6.17 2.10 -0.41
N PHE A 56 7.49 2.33 -0.45
CA PHE A 56 8.05 3.54 -1.08
C PHE A 56 8.15 3.46 -2.60
N THR A 57 8.23 2.25 -3.17
CA THR A 57 8.40 2.06 -4.62
C THR A 57 7.43 1.02 -5.16
N ASN A 58 7.07 1.16 -6.43
CA ASN A 58 6.24 0.18 -7.13
C ASN A 58 6.94 -1.20 -7.22
N ALA A 59 8.26 -1.21 -7.35
CA ALA A 59 9.05 -2.45 -7.34
C ALA A 59 8.91 -3.19 -5.99
N ALA A 60 8.99 -2.46 -4.86
CA ALA A 60 8.81 -3.04 -3.54
C ALA A 60 7.36 -3.53 -3.32
N ALA A 61 6.36 -2.84 -3.84
CA ALA A 61 4.97 -3.29 -3.79
C ALA A 61 4.76 -4.59 -4.58
N LYS A 62 5.35 -4.68 -5.78
CA LYS A 62 5.32 -5.88 -6.60
C LYS A 62 6.00 -7.06 -5.88
N GLU A 63 7.22 -6.84 -5.37
CA GLU A 63 7.96 -7.85 -4.61
C GLU A 63 7.17 -8.34 -3.37
N MET A 64 6.50 -7.41 -2.67
CA MET A 64 5.67 -7.76 -1.51
C MET A 64 4.52 -8.68 -1.91
N ARG A 65 3.84 -8.40 -3.03
CA ARG A 65 2.74 -9.22 -3.55
C ARG A 65 3.23 -10.62 -3.93
N GLU A 66 4.32 -10.72 -4.68
CA GLU A 66 4.92 -11.99 -5.09
C GLU A 66 5.35 -12.84 -3.87
N ARG A 67 5.96 -12.22 -2.88
CA ARG A 67 6.35 -12.91 -1.63
C ARG A 67 5.15 -13.40 -0.82
N LEU A 68 4.08 -12.62 -0.78
CA LEU A 68 2.85 -13.03 -0.10
C LEU A 68 2.16 -14.18 -0.83
N GLU A 69 2.10 -14.13 -2.16
CA GLU A 69 1.59 -15.21 -3.01
C GLU A 69 2.32 -16.54 -2.73
N VAL A 70 3.64 -16.53 -2.84
CA VAL A 70 4.48 -17.72 -2.54
C VAL A 70 4.27 -18.23 -1.11
N ALA A 71 4.07 -17.31 -0.16
CA ALA A 71 3.84 -17.70 1.22
C ALA A 71 2.46 -18.35 1.43
N ILE A 72 1.40 -17.85 0.77
CA ILE A 72 0.05 -18.45 0.78
C ILE A 72 0.09 -19.84 0.11
N GLU A 73 0.74 -19.97 -1.06
CA GLU A 73 0.91 -21.26 -1.74
C GLU A 73 1.61 -22.31 -0.87
N LYS A 74 2.65 -21.92 -0.14
CA LYS A 74 3.34 -22.81 0.81
C LYS A 74 2.41 -23.31 1.92
N ARG A 75 1.54 -22.44 2.43
CA ARG A 75 0.55 -22.82 3.45
C ARG A 75 -0.54 -23.70 2.86
N LEU A 76 -0.98 -23.41 1.64
CA LEU A 76 -1.98 -24.20 0.92
C LEU A 76 -1.56 -25.67 0.76
N LYS A 77 -0.28 -25.96 0.50
CA LYS A 77 0.25 -27.33 0.33
C LYS A 77 0.15 -28.19 1.58
N VAL A 78 0.10 -27.57 2.76
CA VAL A 78 0.05 -28.27 4.06
C VAL A 78 -1.24 -28.04 4.84
N ALA A 79 -2.18 -27.28 4.26
CA ALA A 79 -3.45 -26.95 4.88
C ALA A 79 -4.40 -28.15 4.85
N ASP A 80 -5.27 -28.24 5.84
CA ASP A 80 -6.44 -29.11 5.83
C ASP A 80 -7.53 -28.62 4.86
N GLU A 81 -8.51 -29.42 4.56
CA GLU A 81 -9.55 -29.10 3.58
C GLU A 81 -10.37 -27.84 3.94
N SER A 82 -10.52 -27.54 5.22
CA SER A 82 -11.26 -26.36 5.69
C SER A 82 -10.51 -25.05 5.36
N HIS A 83 -9.19 -25.05 5.51
CA HIS A 83 -8.35 -23.89 5.22
C HIS A 83 -7.95 -23.79 3.75
N LYS A 84 -7.88 -24.92 3.02
CA LYS A 84 -7.51 -24.92 1.59
C LYS A 84 -8.41 -24.01 0.74
N ARG A 85 -9.73 -24.17 0.89
CA ARG A 85 -10.70 -23.38 0.14
C ARG A 85 -10.50 -21.88 0.37
N PHE A 86 -10.37 -21.49 1.64
CA PHE A 86 -10.12 -20.08 1.98
C PHE A 86 -8.80 -19.56 1.41
N LEU A 87 -7.71 -20.32 1.52
CA LEU A 87 -6.41 -19.91 0.98
C LEU A 87 -6.40 -19.82 -0.55
N GLN A 88 -7.13 -20.70 -1.24
CA GLN A 88 -7.34 -20.61 -2.70
C GLN A 88 -8.08 -19.33 -3.07
N GLU A 89 -9.12 -18.98 -2.34
CA GLU A 89 -9.85 -17.72 -2.53
C GLU A 89 -8.92 -16.52 -2.30
N GLN A 90 -8.07 -16.55 -1.24
CA GLN A 90 -7.11 -15.47 -1.01
C GLN A 90 -6.10 -15.30 -2.16
N LEU A 91 -5.66 -16.37 -2.81
CA LEU A 91 -4.80 -16.30 -4.00
C LEU A 91 -5.53 -15.65 -5.18
N LEU A 92 -6.81 -15.94 -5.40
CA LEU A 92 -7.59 -15.37 -6.49
C LEU A 92 -7.81 -13.86 -6.33
N ILE A 93 -8.02 -13.38 -5.10
CA ILE A 93 -8.29 -11.97 -4.83
C ILE A 93 -7.02 -11.16 -4.53
N LEU A 94 -5.87 -11.80 -4.32
CA LEU A 94 -4.58 -11.14 -4.03
C LEU A 94 -4.17 -10.06 -5.04
N PRO A 95 -4.40 -10.21 -6.37
CA PRO A 95 -4.11 -9.14 -7.33
C PRO A 95 -4.86 -7.84 -7.05
N ALA A 96 -6.06 -7.91 -6.48
CA ALA A 96 -6.89 -6.75 -6.11
C ALA A 96 -6.55 -6.18 -4.72
N ALA A 97 -5.70 -6.85 -3.92
CA ALA A 97 -5.31 -6.39 -2.60
C ALA A 97 -4.59 -5.02 -2.64
N ASN A 98 -4.81 -4.21 -1.60
CA ASN A 98 -4.23 -2.87 -1.49
C ASN A 98 -2.74 -2.95 -1.09
N ILE A 99 -1.90 -3.36 -2.05
CA ILE A 99 -0.43 -3.41 -1.92
C ILE A 99 0.14 -2.44 -2.95
N SER A 100 0.54 -1.24 -2.56
CA SER A 100 0.94 -0.17 -3.47
C SER A 100 1.84 0.87 -2.80
N THR A 101 2.28 1.88 -3.55
CA THR A 101 2.84 3.10 -2.95
C THR A 101 1.72 3.95 -2.35
N ILE A 102 2.08 4.90 -1.45
CA ILE A 102 1.10 5.81 -0.87
C ILE A 102 0.42 6.66 -1.93
N ASP A 103 1.18 7.13 -2.92
CA ASP A 103 0.66 7.96 -4.02
C ASP A 103 -0.34 7.17 -4.90
N ALA A 104 0.01 5.93 -5.24
CA ALA A 104 -0.89 5.07 -6.02
C ALA A 104 -2.17 4.73 -5.25
N TYR A 105 -2.07 4.54 -3.93
CA TYR A 105 -3.25 4.35 -3.09
C TYR A 105 -4.12 5.61 -3.02
N ALA A 106 -3.49 6.78 -2.82
CA ALA A 106 -4.20 8.05 -2.81
C ALA A 106 -4.92 8.32 -4.13
N LEU A 107 -4.24 8.09 -5.27
CA LEU A 107 -4.86 8.22 -6.59
C LEU A 107 -6.08 7.30 -6.73
N ARG A 108 -5.98 6.04 -6.33
CA ARG A 108 -7.11 5.09 -6.35
C ARG A 108 -8.29 5.58 -5.51
N ILE A 109 -8.05 6.20 -4.35
CA ILE A 109 -9.11 6.79 -3.53
C ILE A 109 -9.76 7.96 -4.27
N ILE A 110 -8.96 8.84 -4.90
CA ILE A 110 -9.49 9.95 -5.70
C ILE A 110 -10.34 9.43 -6.86
N GLU A 111 -9.89 8.42 -7.60
CA GLU A 111 -10.61 7.79 -8.70
C GLU A 111 -11.94 7.14 -8.26
N MET A 112 -12.03 6.65 -7.03
CA MET A 112 -13.30 6.11 -6.50
C MET A 112 -14.25 7.19 -6.02
N TYR A 113 -13.74 8.32 -5.53
CA TYR A 113 -14.52 9.34 -4.83
C TYR A 113 -14.46 10.73 -5.46
N TYR A 114 -13.98 10.88 -6.70
CA TYR A 114 -13.84 12.16 -7.42
C TYR A 114 -15.13 13.00 -7.38
N HIS A 115 -16.28 12.35 -7.46
CA HIS A 115 -17.58 13.00 -7.45
C HIS A 115 -17.90 13.69 -6.10
N ILE A 116 -17.36 13.22 -4.98
CA ILE A 116 -17.58 13.81 -3.66
C ILE A 116 -16.82 15.13 -3.51
N ILE A 117 -15.63 15.22 -4.12
CA ILE A 117 -14.75 16.40 -4.03
C ILE A 117 -14.89 17.33 -5.24
N GLY A 118 -15.88 17.07 -6.12
CA GLY A 118 -16.17 17.92 -7.27
C GLY A 118 -15.10 17.91 -8.37
N LEU A 119 -14.29 16.86 -8.47
CA LEU A 119 -13.33 16.70 -9.54
C LEU A 119 -13.99 16.22 -10.83
N ASP A 120 -13.47 16.68 -11.97
CA ASP A 120 -13.85 16.17 -13.28
C ASP A 120 -13.51 14.68 -13.38
N PRO A 121 -14.42 13.81 -13.86
CA PRO A 121 -14.13 12.38 -14.07
C PRO A 121 -12.96 12.13 -15.04
N GLN A 122 -12.63 13.10 -15.90
CA GLN A 122 -11.50 13.04 -16.83
C GLN A 122 -10.23 13.71 -16.28
N PHE A 123 -10.15 13.94 -14.97
CA PHE A 123 -8.93 14.50 -14.38
C PHE A 123 -7.70 13.66 -14.71
N ARG A 124 -6.57 14.32 -14.86
CA ARG A 124 -5.29 13.65 -15.09
C ARG A 124 -4.23 14.17 -14.13
N LEU A 125 -3.25 13.32 -13.85
CA LEU A 125 -2.10 13.75 -13.08
C LEU A 125 -1.22 14.66 -13.91
N LEU A 126 -0.85 15.81 -13.34
CA LEU A 126 0.07 16.76 -13.95
C LEU A 126 1.52 16.26 -13.77
N SER A 127 1.95 15.34 -14.63
CA SER A 127 3.26 14.69 -14.58
C SER A 127 4.31 15.40 -15.44
N ASP A 128 3.89 16.18 -16.44
CA ASP A 128 4.79 16.92 -17.32
C ASP A 128 5.38 18.14 -16.60
N THR A 129 6.71 18.21 -16.56
CA THR A 129 7.45 19.27 -15.88
C THR A 129 7.32 20.62 -16.60
N ALA A 130 7.21 20.63 -17.93
CA ALA A 130 7.06 21.87 -18.71
C ALA A 130 5.65 22.45 -18.52
N GLU A 131 4.62 21.61 -18.61
CA GLU A 131 3.24 22.01 -18.37
C GLU A 131 3.04 22.55 -16.93
N ARG A 132 3.63 21.87 -15.95
CA ARG A 132 3.59 22.33 -14.55
C ARG A 132 4.24 23.70 -14.37
N LYS A 133 5.38 23.96 -15.04
CA LYS A 133 6.05 25.27 -14.97
C LYS A 133 5.21 26.37 -15.61
N LEU A 134 4.60 26.10 -16.77
CA LEU A 134 3.71 27.05 -17.41
C LEU A 134 2.53 27.41 -16.51
N LEU A 135 1.83 26.41 -15.98
CA LEU A 135 0.73 26.62 -15.04
C LEU A 135 1.16 27.43 -13.81
N GLN A 136 2.34 27.15 -13.26
CA GLN A 136 2.88 27.91 -12.13
C GLN A 136 3.15 29.38 -12.48
N GLN A 137 3.64 29.66 -13.70
CA GLN A 137 3.87 31.03 -14.16
C GLN A 137 2.55 31.78 -14.36
N ASP A 138 1.57 31.15 -14.99
CA ASP A 138 0.25 31.74 -15.20
C ASP A 138 -0.43 32.09 -13.86
N VAL A 139 -0.49 31.12 -12.94
CA VAL A 139 -1.07 31.34 -11.60
C VAL A 139 -0.32 32.43 -10.82
N LEU A 140 1.01 32.47 -10.92
CA LEU A 140 1.79 33.52 -10.27
C LEU A 140 1.48 34.90 -10.85
N ALA A 141 1.33 35.00 -12.18
CA ALA A 141 0.97 36.27 -12.84
C ALA A 141 -0.43 36.74 -12.38
N ASP A 142 -1.41 35.83 -12.32
CA ASP A 142 -2.76 36.15 -11.87
C ASP A 142 -2.77 36.62 -10.39
N VAL A 143 -2.09 35.91 -9.50
CA VAL A 143 -1.99 36.28 -8.08
C VAL A 143 -1.32 37.63 -7.89
N LEU A 144 -0.27 37.93 -8.68
CA LEU A 144 0.39 39.25 -8.63
C LEU A 144 -0.51 40.36 -9.16
N ALA A 145 -1.27 40.13 -10.25
CA ALA A 145 -2.22 41.09 -10.78
C ALA A 145 -3.30 41.39 -9.72
N ASP A 146 -3.92 40.39 -9.12
CA ASP A 146 -4.92 40.56 -8.08
C ASP A 146 -4.35 41.35 -6.88
N PHE A 147 -3.13 41.00 -6.44
CA PHE A 147 -2.46 41.72 -5.34
C PHE A 147 -2.21 43.19 -5.63
N TYR A 148 -1.78 43.54 -6.84
CA TYR A 148 -1.55 44.93 -7.23
C TYR A 148 -2.88 45.68 -7.38
N ASP A 149 -3.91 45.07 -7.92
CA ASP A 149 -5.24 45.67 -8.04
C ASP A 149 -5.89 45.96 -6.68
N GLU A 150 -5.79 45.03 -5.74
CA GLU A 150 -6.34 45.20 -4.38
C GLU A 150 -5.57 46.28 -3.56
N ASN A 151 -4.28 46.43 -3.77
CA ASN A 151 -3.46 47.37 -3.00
C ASN A 151 -3.27 48.74 -3.69
N ASN A 152 -3.79 48.94 -4.90
CA ASN A 152 -3.79 50.21 -5.61
C ASN A 152 -2.36 50.84 -5.76
N ILE A 153 -1.33 50.01 -5.97
CA ILE A 153 0.08 50.37 -6.08
C ILE A 153 0.50 50.43 -7.56
#